data_d561417914b8ab3b1080a3ec570118dd
#
_entry.id   d561417914b8ab3b1080a3ec570118dd
#
_cell.length_a   1.000
_cell.length_b   1.000
_cell.length_c   1.000
_cell.angle_alpha   90.00
_cell.angle_beta   90.00
_cell.angle_gamma   90.00
#
_symmetry.space_group_name_H-M   'P 1'
#
loop_
_entity.id
_entity.type
_entity.pdbx_description
1 polymer ?
#
loop_
_entity_poly.entity_id
_entity_poly.type
_entity_poly.pdbx_seq_one_letter_code
_entity_poly.pdbx_strand_id
1 'polypeptide(L)'
;SSALLANVELANLDELTLKLEVYKVFLGVSTLRPDDLPDERHCRLGQWYYDGEGRERFAGLPGYGELEDPHRAVHAHARRAVELHAQGKLEAALSELQAMERANLTVMRGLERMLGKAVGR
;
A
#
# COMPACT_ATOMS: atom_id res chain seq x y z
N SER A 1 19.50 -9.67 -2.16
CA SER A 1 19.84 -9.74 -3.59
C SER A 1 19.29 -8.52 -4.33
N SER A 2 19.86 -8.23 -5.48
CA SER A 2 19.39 -7.12 -6.31
C SER A 2 17.97 -7.36 -6.83
N ALA A 3 17.58 -8.61 -7.04
CA ALA A 3 16.21 -8.94 -7.45
C ALA A 3 15.21 -8.63 -6.34
N LEU A 4 15.55 -8.92 -5.09
CA LEU A 4 14.70 -8.57 -3.95
C LEU A 4 14.57 -7.05 -3.82
N LEU A 5 15.67 -6.32 -3.92
CA LEU A 5 15.65 -4.86 -3.90
C LEU A 5 14.75 -4.28 -4.97
N ALA A 6 14.89 -4.80 -6.21
CA ALA A 6 14.06 -4.34 -7.31
C ALA A 6 12.57 -4.59 -7.06
N ASN A 7 12.22 -5.75 -6.54
CA ASN A 7 10.82 -6.06 -6.22
C ASN A 7 10.26 -5.15 -5.14
N VAL A 8 11.04 -4.86 -4.10
CA VAL A 8 10.62 -3.95 -3.03
C VAL A 8 10.45 -2.53 -3.56
N GLU A 9 11.37 -2.05 -4.40
CA GLU A 9 11.28 -0.72 -5.00
C GLU A 9 10.05 -0.60 -5.91
N LEU A 10 9.76 -1.63 -6.71
CA LEU A 10 8.57 -1.63 -7.55
C LEU A 10 7.29 -1.64 -6.73
N ALA A 11 7.27 -2.39 -5.62
CA ALA A 11 6.14 -2.40 -4.71
C ALA A 11 5.91 -1.02 -4.08
N ASN A 12 6.99 -0.34 -3.67
CA ASN A 12 6.91 1.01 -3.13
C ASN A 12 6.37 1.99 -4.16
N LEU A 13 6.79 1.87 -5.42
CA LEU A 13 6.28 2.72 -6.50
C LEU A 13 4.79 2.50 -6.75
N ASP A 14 4.32 1.25 -6.67
CA ASP A 14 2.89 0.95 -6.81
C ASP A 14 2.07 1.61 -5.70
N GLU A 15 2.55 1.54 -4.46
CA GLU A 15 1.84 2.16 -3.34
C GLU A 15 1.85 3.68 -3.46
N LEU A 16 2.94 4.26 -3.94
CA LEU A 16 3.01 5.70 -4.22
C LEU A 16 2.04 6.10 -5.34
N THR A 17 1.93 5.27 -6.39
CA THR A 17 0.99 5.50 -7.48
C THR A 17 -0.45 5.50 -6.97
N LEU A 18 -0.81 4.55 -6.12
CA LEU A 18 -2.13 4.51 -5.49
C LEU A 18 -2.42 5.80 -4.74
N LYS A 19 -1.48 6.26 -3.94
CA LYS A 19 -1.60 7.50 -3.18
C LYS A 19 -1.83 8.70 -4.10
N LEU A 20 -1.07 8.78 -5.18
CA LEU A 20 -1.21 9.87 -6.16
C LEU A 20 -2.57 9.83 -6.85
N GLU A 21 -3.09 8.66 -7.16
CA GLU A 21 -4.42 8.54 -7.77
C GLU A 21 -5.51 9.07 -6.85
N VAL A 22 -5.40 8.77 -5.54
CA VAL A 22 -6.34 9.31 -4.55
C VAL A 22 -6.22 10.83 -4.46
N TYR A 23 -4.99 11.36 -4.44
CA TYR A 23 -4.78 12.82 -4.43
C TYR A 23 -5.40 13.51 -5.64
N LYS A 24 -5.32 12.90 -6.82
CA LYS A 24 -5.95 13.44 -8.03
C LYS A 24 -7.45 13.56 -7.89
N VAL A 25 -8.10 12.61 -7.21
CA VAL A 25 -9.54 12.69 -6.92
C VAL A 25 -9.82 13.93 -6.06
N PHE A 26 -9.04 14.12 -5.01
CA PHE A 26 -9.21 15.26 -4.10
C PHE A 26 -8.97 16.61 -4.79
N LEU A 27 -8.06 16.63 -5.77
CA LEU A 27 -7.77 17.84 -6.55
C LEU A 27 -8.78 18.08 -7.68
N GLY A 28 -9.72 17.15 -7.88
CA GLY A 28 -10.74 17.27 -8.92
C GLY A 28 -10.24 17.00 -10.34
N VAL A 29 -9.06 16.38 -10.48
CA VAL A 29 -8.47 16.09 -11.81
C VAL A 29 -8.62 14.61 -12.20
N SER A 30 -9.29 13.82 -11.39
CA SER A 30 -9.57 12.42 -11.70
C SER A 30 -11.02 12.09 -11.36
N THR A 31 -11.63 11.26 -12.21
CA THR A 31 -12.98 10.73 -11.99
C THR A 31 -12.95 9.29 -11.50
N LEU A 32 -11.83 8.86 -10.95
CA LEU A 32 -11.65 7.52 -10.43
C LEU A 32 -12.70 7.20 -9.36
N ARG A 33 -13.30 6.02 -9.46
CA ARG A 33 -14.35 5.56 -8.55
C ARG A 33 -13.76 4.61 -7.52
N PRO A 34 -14.42 4.42 -6.36
CA PRO A 34 -13.91 3.50 -5.35
C PRO A 34 -13.63 2.09 -5.88
N ASP A 35 -14.50 1.59 -6.77
CA ASP A 35 -14.34 0.25 -7.33
C ASP A 35 -13.19 0.14 -8.34
N ASP A 36 -12.63 1.26 -8.79
CA ASP A 36 -11.48 1.25 -9.70
C ASP A 36 -10.17 1.05 -8.95
N LEU A 37 -10.18 1.19 -7.63
CA LEU A 37 -8.98 1.00 -6.81
C LEU A 37 -8.73 -0.49 -6.54
N PRO A 38 -7.48 -0.96 -6.65
CA PRO A 38 -7.17 -2.34 -6.30
C PRO A 38 -7.25 -2.55 -4.79
N ASP A 39 -7.56 -3.76 -4.38
CA ASP A 39 -7.39 -4.17 -2.99
C ASP A 39 -5.94 -4.64 -2.73
N GLU A 40 -5.64 -5.05 -1.50
CA GLU A 40 -4.28 -5.44 -1.10
C GLU A 40 -3.76 -6.68 -1.82
N ARG A 41 -4.63 -7.49 -2.43
CA ARG A 41 -4.22 -8.69 -3.16
C ARG A 41 -3.91 -8.42 -4.62
N HIS A 42 -4.43 -7.32 -5.17
CA HIS A 42 -4.38 -7.01 -6.59
C HIS A 42 -3.37 -5.92 -6.95
N CYS A 43 -2.59 -5.43 -5.98
CA CYS A 43 -1.46 -4.56 -6.25
C CYS A 43 -0.19 -5.42 -6.37
N ARG A 44 0.90 -4.81 -6.83
CA ARG A 44 2.16 -5.53 -7.02
C ARG A 44 2.71 -6.08 -5.71
N LEU A 45 2.63 -5.31 -4.63
CA LEU A 45 3.07 -5.76 -3.31
C LEU A 45 2.26 -6.98 -2.86
N GLY A 46 0.94 -6.94 -3.05
CA GLY A 46 0.09 -8.06 -2.66
C GLY A 46 0.38 -9.33 -3.45
N GLN A 47 0.59 -9.20 -4.75
CA GLN A 47 0.95 -10.34 -5.59
C GLN A 47 2.25 -10.98 -5.12
N TRP A 48 3.26 -10.17 -4.81
CA TRP A 48 4.53 -10.64 -4.29
C TRP A 48 4.35 -11.30 -2.90
N TYR A 49 3.57 -10.67 -2.05
CA TYR A 49 3.38 -11.06 -0.66
C TYR A 49 2.57 -12.35 -0.50
N TYR A 50 1.44 -12.45 -1.22
CA TYR A 50 0.51 -13.56 -1.04
C TYR A 50 0.77 -14.73 -1.97
N ASP A 51 1.15 -14.46 -3.21
CA ASP A 51 1.19 -15.46 -4.27
C ASP A 51 2.55 -15.64 -4.92
N GLY A 52 3.52 -14.80 -4.60
CA GLY A 52 4.80 -14.77 -5.28
C GLY A 52 5.97 -15.10 -4.39
N GLU A 53 7.12 -14.58 -4.79
CA GLU A 53 8.41 -14.85 -4.14
C GLU A 53 8.44 -14.44 -2.68
N GLY A 54 7.67 -13.41 -2.30
CA GLY A 54 7.58 -12.98 -0.91
C GLY A 54 7.12 -14.11 -0.02
N ARG A 55 6.03 -14.76 -0.41
CA ARG A 55 5.51 -15.90 0.33
C ARG A 55 6.48 -17.09 0.33
N GLU A 56 7.06 -17.38 -0.82
CA GLU A 56 7.92 -18.55 -0.97
C GLU A 56 9.22 -18.42 -0.19
N ARG A 57 9.80 -17.23 -0.15
CA ARG A 57 11.17 -17.05 0.34
C ARG A 57 11.26 -16.24 1.64
N PHE A 58 10.26 -15.42 1.95
CA PHE A 58 10.37 -14.46 3.05
C PHE A 58 9.30 -14.61 4.12
N ALA A 59 8.34 -15.52 3.96
CA ALA A 59 7.25 -15.70 4.93
C ALA A 59 7.74 -16.02 6.34
N GLY A 60 8.89 -16.66 6.47
CA GLY A 60 9.48 -17.00 7.76
C GLY A 60 10.31 -15.90 8.40
N LEU A 61 10.53 -14.78 7.71
CA LEU A 61 11.39 -13.72 8.22
C LEU A 61 10.63 -12.82 9.20
N PRO A 62 11.34 -12.29 10.23
CA PRO A 62 10.75 -11.26 11.09
C PRO A 62 10.27 -10.07 10.26
N GLY A 63 9.08 -9.60 10.56
CA GLY A 63 8.48 -8.47 9.86
C GLY A 63 7.57 -8.83 8.70
N TYR A 64 7.65 -10.04 8.16
CA TYR A 64 6.80 -10.42 7.04
C TYR A 64 5.31 -10.40 7.42
N GLY A 65 4.92 -11.13 8.46
CA GLY A 65 3.51 -11.19 8.88
C GLY A 65 2.97 -9.85 9.32
N GLU A 66 3.83 -8.97 9.79
CA GLU A 66 3.44 -7.63 10.27
C GLU A 66 3.10 -6.67 9.14
N LEU A 67 3.39 -7.01 7.89
CA LEU A 67 3.06 -6.17 6.74
C LEU A 67 1.59 -6.25 6.37
N GLU A 68 0.91 -7.34 6.69
CA GLU A 68 -0.44 -7.60 6.19
C GLU A 68 -1.45 -6.56 6.64
N ASP A 69 -1.55 -6.31 7.94
CA ASP A 69 -2.56 -5.39 8.45
C ASP A 69 -2.37 -3.95 7.95
N PRO A 70 -1.18 -3.35 8.04
CA PRO A 70 -1.01 -2.01 7.50
C PRO A 70 -1.19 -1.93 5.99
N HIS A 71 -0.79 -2.96 5.24
CA HIS A 71 -1.00 -2.98 3.79
C HIS A 71 -2.49 -3.02 3.45
N ARG A 72 -3.26 -3.88 4.12
CA ARG A 72 -4.71 -3.91 3.95
C ARG A 72 -5.33 -2.57 4.30
N ALA A 73 -4.86 -1.93 5.37
CA ALA A 73 -5.35 -0.63 5.81
C ALA A 73 -5.11 0.47 4.76
N VAL A 74 -3.97 0.46 4.07
CA VAL A 74 -3.70 1.42 2.99
C VAL A 74 -4.82 1.37 1.95
N HIS A 75 -5.15 0.18 1.47
CA HIS A 75 -6.15 0.02 0.42
C HIS A 75 -7.56 0.32 0.92
N ALA A 76 -7.89 -0.09 2.14
CA ALA A 76 -9.20 0.20 2.74
C ALA A 76 -9.42 1.69 2.94
N HIS A 77 -8.42 2.40 3.47
CA HIS A 77 -8.53 3.85 3.68
C HIS A 77 -8.54 4.61 2.35
N ALA A 78 -7.78 4.17 1.36
CA ALA A 78 -7.79 4.77 0.02
C ALA A 78 -9.19 4.71 -0.57
N ARG A 79 -9.81 3.53 -0.55
CA ARG A 79 -11.17 3.34 -1.04
C ARG A 79 -12.17 4.19 -0.28
N ARG A 80 -12.09 4.20 1.03
CA ARG A 80 -12.99 4.97 1.88
C ARG A 80 -12.86 6.47 1.65
N ALA A 81 -11.63 6.95 1.45
CA ALA A 81 -11.40 8.36 1.15
C ALA A 81 -12.10 8.78 -0.15
N VAL A 82 -11.99 7.96 -1.20
CA VAL A 82 -12.64 8.24 -2.48
C VAL A 82 -14.17 8.17 -2.33
N GLU A 83 -14.70 7.19 -1.60
CA GLU A 83 -16.14 7.10 -1.33
C GLU A 83 -16.67 8.35 -0.64
N LEU A 84 -16.03 8.76 0.42
CA LEU A 84 -16.46 9.93 1.20
C LEU A 84 -16.33 11.22 0.40
N HIS A 85 -15.28 11.35 -0.39
CA HIS A 85 -15.11 12.50 -1.27
C HIS A 85 -16.26 12.58 -2.27
N ALA A 86 -16.66 11.45 -2.88
CA ALA A 86 -17.78 11.41 -3.82
C ALA A 86 -19.10 11.77 -3.16
N GLN A 87 -19.24 11.53 -1.85
CA GLN A 87 -20.43 11.90 -1.08
C GLN A 87 -20.40 13.35 -0.58
N GLY A 88 -19.35 14.11 -0.88
CA GLY A 88 -19.18 15.48 -0.42
C GLY A 88 -18.80 15.60 1.05
N LYS A 89 -18.42 14.50 1.70
CA LYS A 89 -18.02 14.47 3.11
C LYS A 89 -16.52 14.74 3.24
N LEU A 90 -16.11 15.96 2.98
CA LEU A 90 -14.70 16.30 2.79
C LEU A 90 -13.85 16.13 4.04
N GLU A 91 -14.34 16.49 5.22
CA GLU A 91 -13.56 16.30 6.46
C GLU A 91 -13.29 14.83 6.73
N ALA A 92 -14.33 13.99 6.62
CA ALA A 92 -14.18 12.56 6.81
C ALA A 92 -13.26 11.95 5.74
N ALA A 93 -13.37 12.42 4.50
CA ALA A 93 -12.50 11.97 3.41
C ALA A 93 -11.03 12.31 3.70
N LEU A 94 -10.75 13.51 4.21
CA LEU A 94 -9.39 13.92 4.59
C LEU A 94 -8.85 13.07 5.74
N SER A 95 -9.69 12.73 6.72
CA SER A 95 -9.28 11.84 7.81
C SER A 95 -8.86 10.46 7.29
N GLU A 96 -9.61 9.93 6.34
CA GLU A 96 -9.26 8.65 5.71
C GLU A 96 -7.98 8.77 4.89
N LEU A 97 -7.79 9.87 4.20
CA LEU A 97 -6.55 10.14 3.45
C LEU A 97 -5.34 10.13 4.38
N GLN A 98 -5.44 10.80 5.53
CA GLN A 98 -4.38 10.82 6.52
C GLN A 98 -4.11 9.42 7.08
N ALA A 99 -5.16 8.64 7.34
CA ALA A 99 -5.02 7.28 7.81
C ALA A 99 -4.33 6.39 6.77
N MET A 100 -4.65 6.58 5.50
CA MET A 100 -3.97 5.90 4.40
C MET A 100 -2.47 6.22 4.41
N GLU A 101 -2.12 7.50 4.57
CA GLU A 101 -0.73 7.92 4.58
C GLU A 101 0.05 7.32 5.75
N ARG A 102 -0.55 7.28 6.95
CA ARG A 102 0.07 6.64 8.11
C ARG A 102 0.28 5.14 7.91
N ALA A 103 -0.73 4.47 7.37
CA ALA A 103 -0.62 3.04 7.08
C ALA A 103 0.46 2.76 6.04
N ASN A 104 0.55 3.59 5.01
CA ASN A 104 1.56 3.45 3.97
C ASN A 104 2.98 3.61 4.54
N LEU A 105 3.17 4.57 5.43
CA LEU A 105 4.46 4.75 6.09
C LEU A 105 4.84 3.51 6.91
N THR A 106 3.88 2.92 7.58
CA THR A 106 4.10 1.69 8.36
C THR A 106 4.53 0.54 7.45
N VAL A 107 3.89 0.39 6.28
CA VAL A 107 4.26 -0.61 5.29
C VAL A 107 5.69 -0.40 4.82
N MET A 108 6.04 0.84 4.44
CA MET A 108 7.36 1.16 3.94
C MET A 108 8.45 0.87 4.97
N ARG A 109 8.22 1.22 6.22
CA ARG A 109 9.15 0.94 7.32
C ARG A 109 9.28 -0.56 7.57
N GLY A 110 8.18 -1.30 7.48
CA GLY A 110 8.19 -2.75 7.61
C GLY A 110 9.00 -3.42 6.52
N LEU A 111 8.83 -2.96 5.27
CA LEU A 111 9.62 -3.47 4.16
C LEU A 111 11.12 -3.19 4.34
N GLU A 112 11.47 -2.01 4.81
CA GLU A 112 12.87 -1.66 5.08
C GLU A 112 13.49 -2.57 6.15
N ARG A 113 12.75 -2.83 7.24
CA ARG A 113 13.24 -3.73 8.30
C ARG A 113 13.42 -5.15 7.78
N MET A 114 12.46 -5.65 7.03
CA MET A 114 12.53 -6.98 6.45
C MET A 114 13.69 -7.09 5.45
N LEU A 115 13.88 -6.06 4.62
CA LEU A 115 14.98 -6.01 3.66
C LEU A 115 16.34 -5.99 4.37
N GLY A 116 16.45 -5.26 5.48
CA GLY A 116 17.66 -5.25 6.28
C GLY A 116 18.00 -6.64 6.82
N LYS A 117 16.99 -7.39 7.26
CA LYS A 117 17.17 -8.78 7.71
C LYS A 117 17.59 -9.68 6.56
N ALA A 118 16.94 -9.52 5.40
CA ALA A 118 17.20 -10.35 4.22
C ALA A 118 18.61 -10.18 3.66
N VAL A 119 19.23 -8.98 3.85
CA VAL A 119 20.60 -8.73 3.38
C VAL A 119 21.66 -8.88 4.48
N GLY A 120 21.29 -9.50 5.60
CA GLY A 120 22.26 -9.87 6.63
C GLY A 120 22.63 -8.80 7.63
N ARG A 121 21.76 -7.86 7.84
CA ARG A 121 21.98 -6.81 8.85
C ARG A 121 21.52 -7.24 10.24
#